data_9bcc5bb4e319d1d22b3195dd3b56130a
#
_entry.id   9bcc5bb4e319d1d22b3195dd3b56130a
#
_cell.length_a   1.000
_cell.length_b   1.000
_cell.length_c   1.000
_cell.angle_alpha   90.00
_cell.angle_beta   90.00
_cell.angle_gamma   90.00
#
_symmetry.space_group_name_H-M   'P 1'
#
loop_
_entity.id
_entity.type
_entity.pdbx_description
1 polymer ?
#
loop_
_entity_poly.entity_id
_entity_poly.type
_entity_poly.pdbx_seq_one_letter_code
_entity_poly.pdbx_strand_id
1 'polypeptide(L)'
;MTRGNLINFKWRQLILSLGCLLLLIACNNFYPTTNPGAKPLKVATDPTFIPFEIQTASSHLEGFDIDLMNALAKVAGFAVQFESLPFDGMISTLQAKRVDAAISGITITAERLKTIAFSRPYFKAGLAIAVREDNQNIKDFNSLKGKKIAVQIGSTGADFAKTIPNAKISTFNSGPEFFQDLLNGNVDAVVSDAFATLYAIKNGKLKGIRVVADLLTQEYYGIATPKDSPHLDAINKGIGTLLSNGTYKQIYQKWFNAEPRQLPDFWALGTCTERLVPSVPLQGSKLARASGREVEVSRKACGIASLKAQPKVEK
;
A
#
# COMPACT_ATOMS: atom_id res chain seq x y z
N MET A 1 65.51 -9.94 41.80
CA MET A 1 64.67 -9.86 40.59
C MET A 1 63.32 -10.46 40.91
N THR A 2 62.29 -9.63 40.82
CA THR A 2 61.07 -9.63 41.59
C THR A 2 59.98 -10.54 40.98
N ARG A 3 59.45 -11.50 41.77
CA ARG A 3 58.30 -12.38 41.46
C ARG A 3 56.95 -11.67 41.28
N GLY A 4 56.91 -10.34 41.42
CA GLY A 4 55.65 -9.57 41.37
C GLY A 4 55.04 -9.26 39.97
N ASN A 5 55.84 -9.30 38.90
CA ASN A 5 55.39 -8.84 37.58
C ASN A 5 54.64 -9.91 36.72
N LEU A 6 54.81 -11.20 37.06
CA LEU A 6 54.19 -12.29 36.30
C LEU A 6 52.72 -12.54 36.67
N ILE A 7 52.34 -12.21 37.91
CA ILE A 7 50.95 -12.38 38.38
C ILE A 7 50.04 -11.29 37.76
N ASN A 8 50.53 -10.06 37.64
CA ASN A 8 49.77 -8.95 37.03
C ASN A 8 49.53 -9.14 35.54
N PHE A 9 50.43 -9.84 34.84
CA PHE A 9 50.25 -10.06 33.39
C PHE A 9 49.16 -11.11 33.08
N LYS A 10 49.09 -12.18 33.85
CA LYS A 10 48.05 -13.23 33.72
C LYS A 10 46.64 -12.70 34.07
N TRP A 11 46.54 -11.87 35.10
CA TRP A 11 45.25 -11.26 35.46
C TRP A 11 44.77 -10.25 34.45
N ARG A 12 45.64 -9.47 33.83
CA ARG A 12 45.27 -8.54 32.74
C ARG A 12 44.81 -9.27 31.49
N GLN A 13 45.39 -10.41 31.15
CA GLN A 13 44.92 -11.24 30.02
C GLN A 13 43.58 -11.91 30.33
N LEU A 14 43.33 -12.33 31.57
CA LEU A 14 42.05 -12.92 31.99
C LEU A 14 40.91 -11.90 31.96
N ILE A 15 41.17 -10.67 32.38
CA ILE A 15 40.16 -9.57 32.32
C ILE A 15 39.87 -9.17 30.87
N LEU A 16 40.89 -9.13 30.01
CA LEU A 16 40.71 -8.83 28.59
C LEU A 16 39.94 -9.94 27.85
N SER A 17 40.20 -11.22 28.16
CA SER A 17 39.46 -12.34 27.56
C SER A 17 38.03 -12.41 28.08
N LEU A 18 37.75 -12.08 29.33
CA LEU A 18 36.39 -12.02 29.89
C LEU A 18 35.60 -10.83 29.32
N GLY A 19 36.27 -9.69 29.11
CA GLY A 19 35.66 -8.50 28.45
C GLY A 19 35.26 -8.75 26.98
N CYS A 20 36.12 -9.46 26.22
CA CYS A 20 35.78 -9.86 24.85
C CYS A 20 34.62 -10.88 24.79
N LEU A 21 34.55 -11.82 25.78
CA LEU A 21 33.45 -12.78 25.84
C LEU A 21 32.10 -12.10 26.15
N LEU A 22 32.10 -11.10 27.04
CA LEU A 22 30.92 -10.31 27.38
C LEU A 22 30.45 -9.40 26.19
N LEU A 23 31.38 -8.88 25.37
CA LEU A 23 31.06 -8.12 24.17
C LEU A 23 30.47 -9.00 23.06
N LEU A 24 30.85 -10.27 22.96
CA LEU A 24 30.27 -11.21 22.00
C LEU A 24 28.85 -11.64 22.37
N ILE A 25 28.47 -11.60 23.65
CA ILE A 25 27.11 -11.91 24.12
C ILE A 25 26.16 -10.70 23.88
N ALA A 26 26.69 -9.47 23.86
CA ALA A 26 25.87 -8.24 23.61
C ALA A 26 25.47 -8.03 22.14
N CYS A 27 26.07 -8.78 21.20
CA CYS A 27 25.72 -8.73 19.77
C CYS A 27 24.68 -9.77 19.34
N ASN A 28 23.97 -10.40 20.27
CA ASN A 28 22.77 -11.14 19.90
C ASN A 28 21.73 -10.14 19.41
N ASN A 29 21.72 -9.94 18.09
CA ASN A 29 20.62 -9.29 17.39
C ASN A 29 19.33 -9.94 17.89
N PHE A 30 18.51 -9.16 18.57
CA PHE A 30 17.16 -9.51 18.97
C PHE A 30 16.33 -9.66 17.68
N TYR A 31 16.51 -10.78 16.97
CA TYR A 31 15.51 -11.19 15.98
C TYR A 31 14.33 -11.71 16.81
N PRO A 32 13.12 -11.15 16.65
CA PRO A 32 11.96 -11.74 17.28
C PRO A 32 11.86 -13.18 16.78
N THR A 33 12.06 -14.14 17.70
CA THR A 33 11.86 -15.56 17.40
C THR A 33 10.39 -15.74 17.11
N THR A 34 10.04 -16.15 15.90
CA THR A 34 8.68 -16.62 15.59
C THR A 34 8.37 -17.75 16.55
N ASN A 35 7.28 -17.61 17.31
CA ASN A 35 6.85 -18.64 18.24
C ASN A 35 6.54 -19.91 17.43
N PRO A 36 7.27 -21.04 17.58
CA PRO A 36 7.14 -22.20 16.67
C PRO A 36 5.75 -22.85 16.68
N GLY A 37 4.87 -22.46 17.61
CA GLY A 37 3.49 -22.93 17.72
C GLY A 37 2.41 -21.93 17.30
N ALA A 38 2.78 -20.71 16.89
CA ALA A 38 1.79 -19.73 16.45
C ALA A 38 1.28 -20.06 15.04
N LYS A 39 -0.04 -20.08 14.86
CA LYS A 39 -0.63 -20.23 13.52
C LYS A 39 -0.19 -19.06 12.63
N PRO A 40 0.17 -19.34 11.36
CA PRO A 40 0.47 -18.25 10.42
C PRO A 40 -0.76 -17.37 10.21
N LEU A 41 -0.52 -16.07 10.03
CA LEU A 41 -1.53 -15.09 9.67
C LEU A 41 -2.04 -15.40 8.26
N LYS A 42 -3.33 -15.64 8.09
CA LYS A 42 -3.95 -15.84 6.80
C LYS A 42 -4.19 -14.51 6.12
N VAL A 43 -3.56 -14.31 4.96
CA VAL A 43 -3.59 -13.04 4.22
C VAL A 43 -4.16 -13.24 2.83
N ALA A 44 -5.32 -12.64 2.56
CA ALA A 44 -5.93 -12.65 1.24
C ALA A 44 -5.21 -11.70 0.28
N THR A 45 -5.08 -12.11 -0.98
CA THR A 45 -4.52 -11.33 -2.07
C THR A 45 -5.13 -11.77 -3.41
N ASP A 46 -5.28 -10.84 -4.39
CA ASP A 46 -5.74 -11.16 -5.76
C ASP A 46 -4.54 -11.17 -6.70
N PRO A 47 -3.99 -12.34 -7.06
CA PRO A 47 -2.73 -12.43 -7.79
C PRO A 47 -2.83 -12.05 -9.28
N THR A 48 -3.74 -11.15 -9.63
CA THR A 48 -3.92 -10.61 -10.98
C THR A 48 -3.55 -9.13 -11.09
N PHE A 49 -3.07 -8.50 -9.98
CA PHE A 49 -2.84 -7.05 -9.90
C PHE A 49 -1.36 -6.67 -9.96
N ILE A 50 -0.78 -6.74 -11.15
CA ILE A 50 0.64 -6.41 -11.43
C ILE A 50 0.91 -4.90 -11.26
N PRO A 51 2.01 -4.49 -10.54
CA PRO A 51 3.10 -5.27 -9.96
C PRO A 51 2.92 -5.56 -8.45
N PHE A 52 1.74 -5.37 -7.92
CA PHE A 52 1.49 -5.53 -6.49
C PHE A 52 1.46 -6.99 -6.09
N GLU A 53 0.73 -7.82 -6.82
CA GLU A 53 0.72 -9.28 -6.66
C GLU A 53 0.50 -9.99 -7.98
N ILE A 54 1.27 -11.06 -8.16
CA ILE A 54 1.26 -11.91 -9.37
C ILE A 54 1.45 -13.35 -8.95
N GLN A 55 0.70 -14.25 -9.56
CA GLN A 55 1.02 -15.68 -9.51
C GLN A 55 1.90 -16.03 -10.71
N THR A 56 3.08 -16.57 -10.43
CA THR A 56 3.99 -17.04 -11.46
C THR A 56 3.51 -18.36 -12.06
N ALA A 57 4.10 -18.78 -13.19
CA ALA A 57 3.82 -20.09 -13.81
C ALA A 57 4.10 -21.27 -12.88
N SER A 58 5.01 -21.12 -11.90
CA SER A 58 5.31 -22.10 -10.85
C SER A 58 4.37 -22.01 -9.64
N SER A 59 3.27 -21.28 -9.75
CA SER A 59 2.30 -21.03 -8.68
C SER A 59 2.86 -20.26 -7.47
N HIS A 60 4.02 -19.63 -7.60
CA HIS A 60 4.60 -18.79 -6.58
C HIS A 60 3.99 -17.38 -6.63
N LEU A 61 3.77 -16.76 -5.46
CA LEU A 61 3.30 -15.38 -5.38
C LEU A 61 4.49 -14.42 -5.30
N GLU A 62 4.47 -13.41 -6.15
CA GLU A 62 5.47 -12.33 -6.20
C GLU A 62 4.75 -10.99 -6.31
N GLY A 63 5.40 -9.91 -5.92
CA GLY A 63 4.87 -8.57 -6.06
C GLY A 63 5.28 -7.65 -4.93
N PHE A 64 5.00 -6.37 -5.11
CA PHE A 64 5.29 -5.36 -4.10
C PHE A 64 4.57 -5.65 -2.78
N ASP A 65 3.28 -5.99 -2.83
CA ASP A 65 2.46 -6.30 -1.67
C ASP A 65 2.93 -7.59 -0.99
N ILE A 66 3.35 -8.59 -1.76
CA ILE A 66 3.89 -9.84 -1.25
C ILE A 66 5.21 -9.62 -0.51
N ASP A 67 6.15 -8.89 -1.12
CA ASP A 67 7.44 -8.55 -0.50
C ASP A 67 7.25 -7.70 0.76
N LEU A 68 6.34 -6.71 0.70
CA LEU A 68 6.02 -5.84 1.83
C LEU A 68 5.46 -6.64 3.00
N MET A 69 4.49 -7.52 2.75
CA MET A 69 3.86 -8.33 3.79
C MET A 69 4.83 -9.34 4.41
N ASN A 70 5.71 -9.96 3.60
CA ASN A 70 6.75 -10.85 4.09
C ASN A 70 7.79 -10.10 4.95
N ALA A 71 8.22 -8.91 4.52
CA ALA A 71 9.14 -8.08 5.30
C ALA A 71 8.49 -7.61 6.62
N LEU A 72 7.22 -7.24 6.57
CA LEU A 72 6.43 -6.86 7.75
C LEU A 72 6.31 -8.02 8.73
N ALA A 73 5.96 -9.22 8.25
CA ALA A 73 5.86 -10.43 9.06
C ALA A 73 7.17 -10.71 9.82
N LYS A 74 8.31 -10.58 9.12
CA LYS A 74 9.63 -10.76 9.69
C LYS A 74 9.92 -9.79 10.84
N VAL A 75 9.60 -8.49 10.70
CA VAL A 75 9.87 -7.50 11.76
C VAL A 75 8.83 -7.53 12.87
N ALA A 76 7.61 -7.98 12.58
CA ALA A 76 6.53 -8.11 13.57
C ALA A 76 6.51 -9.46 14.29
N GLY A 77 7.34 -10.45 13.86
CA GLY A 77 7.51 -11.73 14.55
C GLY A 77 6.38 -12.73 14.32
N PHE A 78 5.66 -12.68 13.18
CA PHE A 78 4.65 -13.67 12.83
C PHE A 78 4.95 -14.33 11.46
N ALA A 79 4.37 -15.49 11.23
CA ALA A 79 4.39 -16.13 9.90
C ALA A 79 3.16 -15.71 9.08
N VAL A 80 3.27 -15.75 7.75
CA VAL A 80 2.18 -15.43 6.83
C VAL A 80 1.88 -16.63 5.95
N GLN A 81 0.59 -16.87 5.73
CA GLN A 81 0.07 -17.78 4.73
C GLN A 81 -0.84 -16.98 3.79
N PHE A 82 -0.44 -16.84 2.54
CA PHE A 82 -1.28 -16.17 1.54
C PHE A 82 -2.40 -17.09 1.04
N GLU A 83 -3.59 -16.52 0.87
CA GLU A 83 -4.76 -17.14 0.26
C GLU A 83 -5.18 -16.31 -0.97
N SER A 84 -5.15 -16.91 -2.15
CA SER A 84 -5.59 -16.25 -3.39
C SER A 84 -7.11 -16.18 -3.43
N LEU A 85 -7.65 -14.97 -3.49
CA LEU A 85 -9.09 -14.69 -3.55
C LEU A 85 -9.38 -13.61 -4.60
N PRO A 86 -10.53 -13.67 -5.30
CA PRO A 86 -11.00 -12.57 -6.13
C PRO A 86 -11.16 -11.29 -5.28
N PHE A 87 -10.85 -10.13 -5.88
CA PHE A 87 -10.85 -8.84 -5.18
C PHE A 87 -12.19 -8.50 -4.51
N ASP A 88 -13.31 -8.73 -5.20
CA ASP A 88 -14.66 -8.44 -4.72
C ASP A 88 -15.07 -9.27 -3.49
N GLY A 89 -14.46 -10.44 -3.32
CA GLY A 89 -14.68 -11.32 -2.16
C GLY A 89 -13.92 -10.93 -0.89
N MET A 90 -12.90 -10.07 -0.97
CA MET A 90 -11.97 -9.82 0.15
C MET A 90 -12.65 -9.18 1.36
N ILE A 91 -13.48 -8.13 1.13
CA ILE A 91 -14.14 -7.41 2.22
C ILE A 91 -15.08 -8.32 2.99
N SER A 92 -15.90 -9.11 2.30
CA SER A 92 -16.83 -10.07 2.92
C SER A 92 -16.08 -11.18 3.67
N THR A 93 -14.95 -11.63 3.14
CA THR A 93 -14.10 -12.66 3.77
C THR A 93 -13.47 -12.16 5.07
N LEU A 94 -13.01 -10.89 5.10
CA LEU A 94 -12.52 -10.22 6.31
C LEU A 94 -13.64 -10.04 7.36
N GLN A 95 -14.84 -9.60 6.95
CA GLN A 95 -16.00 -9.45 7.84
C GLN A 95 -16.39 -10.79 8.47
N ALA A 96 -16.32 -11.87 7.70
CA ALA A 96 -16.58 -13.23 8.18
C ALA A 96 -15.41 -13.83 9.00
N LYS A 97 -14.31 -13.08 9.18
CA LYS A 97 -13.08 -13.52 9.88
C LYS A 97 -12.51 -14.84 9.35
N ARG A 98 -12.66 -15.10 8.05
CA ARG A 98 -12.08 -16.28 7.40
C ARG A 98 -10.60 -16.10 7.08
N VAL A 99 -10.17 -14.85 6.91
CA VAL A 99 -8.77 -14.42 6.84
C VAL A 99 -8.50 -13.35 7.91
N ASP A 100 -7.24 -13.24 8.31
CA ASP A 100 -6.81 -12.32 9.36
C ASP A 100 -6.46 -10.94 8.81
N ALA A 101 -6.05 -10.88 7.54
CA ALA A 101 -5.74 -9.66 6.81
C ALA A 101 -5.96 -9.83 5.31
N ALA A 102 -5.95 -8.73 4.57
CA ALA A 102 -5.88 -8.71 3.11
C ALA A 102 -4.93 -7.58 2.67
N ILE A 103 -4.07 -7.90 1.70
CA ILE A 103 -3.19 -6.96 1.03
C ILE A 103 -3.29 -7.19 -0.47
N SER A 104 -3.79 -6.21 -1.22
CA SER A 104 -4.09 -6.34 -2.66
C SER A 104 -4.44 -4.96 -3.25
N GLY A 105 -3.59 -3.95 -3.04
CA GLY A 105 -3.88 -2.60 -3.49
C GLY A 105 -5.22 -2.07 -2.96
N ILE A 106 -5.62 -2.43 -1.74
CA ILE A 106 -6.95 -2.09 -1.22
C ILE A 106 -6.99 -0.64 -0.77
N THR A 107 -7.73 0.20 -1.49
CA THR A 107 -7.91 1.62 -1.15
C THR A 107 -8.66 1.77 0.17
N ILE A 108 -8.10 2.60 1.06
CA ILE A 108 -8.77 3.05 2.28
C ILE A 108 -9.90 4.00 1.90
N THR A 109 -11.16 3.60 2.14
CA THR A 109 -12.34 4.43 1.89
C THR A 109 -13.22 4.54 3.12
N ALA A 110 -13.97 5.66 3.25
CA ALA A 110 -14.91 5.84 4.34
C ALA A 110 -15.97 4.72 4.41
N GLU A 111 -16.41 4.21 3.24
CA GLU A 111 -17.37 3.11 3.18
C GLU A 111 -16.78 1.81 3.73
N ARG A 112 -15.59 1.42 3.28
CA ARG A 112 -14.90 0.22 3.76
C ARG A 112 -14.60 0.29 5.26
N LEU A 113 -14.22 1.49 5.77
CA LEU A 113 -13.96 1.74 7.18
C LEU A 113 -15.17 1.55 8.08
N LYS A 114 -16.40 1.52 7.56
CA LYS A 114 -17.58 1.21 8.37
C LYS A 114 -17.58 -0.23 8.87
N THR A 115 -17.02 -1.16 8.09
CA THR A 115 -17.17 -2.61 8.30
C THR A 115 -15.88 -3.35 8.57
N ILE A 116 -14.74 -2.81 8.13
CA ILE A 116 -13.40 -3.37 8.35
C ILE A 116 -12.46 -2.29 8.89
N ALA A 117 -11.27 -2.69 9.34
CA ALA A 117 -10.20 -1.79 9.72
C ALA A 117 -9.07 -1.81 8.69
N PHE A 118 -8.25 -0.76 8.71
CA PHE A 118 -7.07 -0.64 7.85
C PHE A 118 -5.84 -0.28 8.67
N SER A 119 -4.70 -0.74 8.20
CA SER A 119 -3.41 -0.24 8.63
C SER A 119 -3.22 1.23 8.24
N ARG A 120 -2.14 1.84 8.73
CA ARG A 120 -1.61 3.06 8.11
C ARG A 120 -1.40 2.86 6.62
N PRO A 121 -1.48 3.92 5.79
CA PRO A 121 -1.20 3.84 4.38
C PRO A 121 0.19 3.28 4.11
N TYR A 122 0.29 2.36 3.13
CA TYR A 122 1.58 1.87 2.64
C TYR A 122 1.88 2.27 1.21
N PHE A 123 0.89 2.74 0.44
CA PHE A 123 1.09 3.19 -0.94
C PHE A 123 0.18 4.37 -1.28
N LYS A 124 0.71 5.31 -2.10
CA LYS A 124 -0.07 6.41 -2.65
C LYS A 124 -0.46 6.08 -4.07
N ALA A 125 -1.75 5.95 -4.32
CA ALA A 125 -2.36 5.50 -5.56
C ALA A 125 -3.32 6.55 -6.15
N GLY A 126 -4.04 6.17 -7.16
CA GLY A 126 -5.11 6.93 -7.78
C GLY A 126 -5.58 6.28 -9.08
N LEU A 127 -6.78 6.65 -9.50
CA LEU A 127 -7.39 6.13 -10.71
C LEU A 127 -6.92 6.89 -11.96
N ALA A 128 -6.92 6.20 -13.09
CA ALA A 128 -6.70 6.76 -14.41
C ALA A 128 -7.69 6.18 -15.42
N ILE A 129 -7.78 6.86 -16.57
CA ILE A 129 -8.52 6.40 -17.75
C ILE A 129 -7.51 5.74 -18.69
N ALA A 130 -7.75 4.50 -19.06
CA ALA A 130 -7.03 3.82 -20.13
C ALA A 130 -7.92 3.63 -21.35
N VAL A 131 -7.35 3.86 -22.51
CA VAL A 131 -8.02 3.71 -23.82
C VAL A 131 -7.11 2.98 -24.80
N ARG A 132 -7.68 2.47 -25.88
CA ARG A 132 -6.84 1.99 -27.00
C ARG A 132 -5.98 3.13 -27.54
N GLU A 133 -4.79 2.80 -28.00
CA GLU A 133 -3.80 3.77 -28.48
C GLU A 133 -4.34 4.62 -29.66
N ASP A 134 -5.17 4.03 -30.52
CA ASP A 134 -5.82 4.69 -31.65
C ASP A 134 -7.01 5.59 -31.28
N ASN A 135 -7.53 5.51 -30.05
CA ASN A 135 -8.66 6.31 -29.60
C ASN A 135 -8.25 7.77 -29.37
N GLN A 136 -8.72 8.69 -30.21
CA GLN A 136 -8.48 10.14 -30.11
C GLN A 136 -9.66 10.90 -29.49
N ASN A 137 -10.77 10.22 -29.18
CA ASN A 137 -12.03 10.86 -28.75
C ASN A 137 -12.10 11.02 -27.23
N ILE A 138 -11.42 10.16 -26.46
CA ILE A 138 -11.41 10.21 -25.00
C ILE A 138 -10.08 10.83 -24.56
N LYS A 139 -10.17 12.01 -23.91
CA LYS A 139 -9.00 12.79 -23.48
C LYS A 139 -9.02 13.13 -22.00
N ASP A 140 -10.18 13.07 -21.36
CA ASP A 140 -10.40 13.44 -19.97
C ASP A 140 -11.68 12.80 -19.40
N PHE A 141 -12.01 13.13 -18.15
CA PHE A 141 -13.22 12.68 -17.49
C PHE A 141 -14.50 13.06 -18.24
N ASN A 142 -14.59 14.28 -18.77
CA ASN A 142 -15.81 14.78 -19.41
C ASN A 142 -16.13 14.00 -20.68
N SER A 143 -15.11 13.52 -21.38
CA SER A 143 -15.24 12.74 -22.61
C SER A 143 -15.70 11.29 -22.38
N LEU A 144 -15.82 10.86 -21.11
CA LEU A 144 -16.37 9.55 -20.74
C LEU A 144 -17.92 9.51 -20.73
N LYS A 145 -18.58 10.67 -20.79
CA LYS A 145 -20.05 10.74 -20.79
C LYS A 145 -20.65 9.87 -21.91
N GLY A 146 -21.57 8.98 -21.53
CA GLY A 146 -22.26 8.07 -22.45
C GLY A 146 -21.40 6.93 -23.02
N LYS A 147 -20.15 6.79 -22.61
CA LYS A 147 -19.22 5.76 -23.09
C LYS A 147 -19.44 4.41 -22.39
N LYS A 148 -18.98 3.34 -23.06
CA LYS A 148 -18.88 2.02 -22.46
C LYS A 148 -17.58 1.94 -21.65
N ILE A 149 -17.68 1.71 -20.36
CA ILE A 149 -16.54 1.74 -19.43
C ILE A 149 -16.40 0.40 -18.73
N ALA A 150 -15.22 -0.17 -18.79
CA ALA A 150 -14.88 -1.39 -18.04
C ALA A 150 -14.18 -1.03 -16.72
N VAL A 151 -14.50 -1.80 -15.68
CA VAL A 151 -13.96 -1.64 -14.32
C VAL A 151 -13.85 -3.00 -13.63
N GLN A 152 -13.00 -3.10 -12.61
CA GLN A 152 -13.00 -4.28 -11.74
C GLN A 152 -14.14 -4.18 -10.73
N ILE A 153 -14.89 -5.28 -10.56
CA ILE A 153 -15.98 -5.37 -9.59
C ILE A 153 -15.46 -5.13 -8.15
N GLY A 154 -16.21 -4.35 -7.36
CA GLY A 154 -15.84 -4.03 -5.97
C GLY A 154 -14.70 -3.02 -5.81
N SER A 155 -14.12 -2.49 -6.91
CA SER A 155 -13.04 -1.50 -6.88
C SER A 155 -13.56 -0.06 -6.72
N THR A 156 -12.68 0.86 -6.30
CA THR A 156 -12.96 2.30 -6.32
C THR A 156 -13.15 2.81 -7.74
N GLY A 157 -12.55 2.17 -8.74
CA GLY A 157 -12.80 2.43 -10.16
C GLY A 157 -14.25 2.18 -10.56
N ALA A 158 -14.86 1.10 -10.04
CA ALA A 158 -16.27 0.81 -10.27
C ALA A 158 -17.18 1.86 -9.62
N ASP A 159 -16.86 2.30 -8.40
CA ASP A 159 -17.62 3.35 -7.73
C ASP A 159 -17.47 4.70 -8.42
N PHE A 160 -16.26 5.03 -8.88
CA PHE A 160 -16.00 6.24 -9.66
C PHE A 160 -16.77 6.24 -10.99
N ALA A 161 -16.78 5.12 -11.71
CA ALA A 161 -17.49 5.01 -12.99
C ALA A 161 -19.00 5.28 -12.88
N LYS A 162 -19.62 4.93 -11.76
CA LYS A 162 -21.04 5.22 -11.47
C LYS A 162 -21.34 6.73 -11.42
N THR A 163 -20.33 7.57 -11.20
CA THR A 163 -20.48 9.03 -11.18
C THR A 163 -20.47 9.65 -12.59
N ILE A 164 -20.11 8.87 -13.63
CA ILE A 164 -20.00 9.36 -14.99
C ILE A 164 -21.39 9.38 -15.64
N PRO A 165 -21.87 10.54 -16.10
CA PRO A 165 -23.22 10.65 -16.63
C PRO A 165 -23.47 9.73 -17.85
N ASN A 166 -24.53 8.93 -17.78
CA ASN A 166 -24.97 8.02 -18.86
C ASN A 166 -23.92 6.98 -19.29
N ALA A 167 -22.89 6.70 -18.47
CA ALA A 167 -21.92 5.66 -18.77
C ALA A 167 -22.59 4.27 -18.76
N LYS A 168 -22.15 3.41 -19.70
CA LYS A 168 -22.52 1.99 -19.72
C LYS A 168 -21.39 1.21 -19.08
N ILE A 169 -21.58 0.75 -17.85
CA ILE A 169 -20.52 0.12 -17.05
C ILE A 169 -20.57 -1.39 -17.24
N SER A 170 -19.43 -1.97 -17.64
CA SER A 170 -19.17 -3.41 -17.65
C SER A 170 -18.19 -3.75 -16.53
N THR A 171 -18.53 -4.71 -15.68
CA THR A 171 -17.71 -5.14 -14.56
C THR A 171 -17.02 -6.46 -14.85
N PHE A 172 -15.75 -6.60 -14.44
CA PHE A 172 -14.91 -7.75 -14.67
C PHE A 172 -14.26 -8.19 -13.35
N ASN A 173 -13.84 -9.45 -13.27
CA ASN A 173 -13.19 -9.96 -12.07
C ASN A 173 -11.74 -9.50 -11.98
N SER A 174 -11.05 -9.32 -13.10
CA SER A 174 -9.61 -9.06 -13.11
C SER A 174 -9.17 -8.03 -14.16
N GLY A 175 -7.95 -7.47 -13.96
CA GLY A 175 -7.30 -6.56 -14.90
C GLY A 175 -7.13 -7.14 -16.30
N PRO A 176 -6.58 -8.33 -16.45
CA PRO A 176 -6.44 -8.97 -17.77
C PRO A 176 -7.75 -9.04 -18.55
N GLU A 177 -8.88 -9.35 -17.91
CA GLU A 177 -10.18 -9.44 -18.56
C GLU A 177 -10.65 -8.11 -19.12
N PHE A 178 -10.68 -7.04 -18.32
CA PHE A 178 -11.16 -5.75 -18.78
C PHE A 178 -10.22 -5.07 -19.80
N PHE A 179 -8.90 -5.32 -19.72
CA PHE A 179 -7.99 -4.81 -20.73
C PHE A 179 -8.11 -5.56 -22.06
N GLN A 180 -8.38 -6.86 -22.00
CA GLN A 180 -8.66 -7.63 -23.22
C GLN A 180 -9.95 -7.13 -23.90
N ASP A 181 -10.98 -6.81 -23.11
CA ASP A 181 -12.25 -6.29 -23.62
C ASP A 181 -12.10 -4.89 -24.24
N LEU A 182 -11.22 -4.05 -23.66
CA LEU A 182 -10.82 -2.77 -24.27
C LEU A 182 -10.10 -2.96 -25.59
N LEU A 183 -9.16 -3.88 -25.69
CA LEU A 183 -8.42 -4.19 -26.92
C LEU A 183 -9.32 -4.72 -28.03
N ASN A 184 -10.31 -5.54 -27.66
CA ASN A 184 -11.31 -6.06 -28.59
C ASN A 184 -12.31 -4.99 -29.10
N GLY A 185 -12.31 -3.79 -28.48
CA GLY A 185 -13.21 -2.69 -28.82
C GLY A 185 -14.63 -2.84 -28.30
N ASN A 186 -14.90 -3.78 -27.39
CA ASN A 186 -16.20 -3.98 -26.76
C ASN A 186 -16.54 -2.84 -25.81
N VAL A 187 -15.53 -2.24 -25.18
CA VAL A 187 -15.63 -1.03 -24.34
C VAL A 187 -14.77 0.09 -24.91
N ASP A 188 -15.12 1.35 -24.56
CA ASP A 188 -14.44 2.54 -25.05
C ASP A 188 -13.26 2.94 -24.16
N ALA A 189 -13.35 2.65 -22.85
CA ALA A 189 -12.37 3.00 -21.85
C ALA A 189 -12.37 2.02 -20.67
N VAL A 190 -11.27 2.01 -19.94
CA VAL A 190 -11.14 1.37 -18.62
C VAL A 190 -10.88 2.47 -17.58
N VAL A 191 -11.53 2.38 -16.43
CA VAL A 191 -11.16 3.16 -15.23
C VAL A 191 -10.56 2.20 -14.21
N SER A 192 -9.28 2.36 -13.95
CA SER A 192 -8.50 1.46 -13.09
C SER A 192 -7.36 2.20 -12.42
N ASP A 193 -6.60 1.51 -11.54
CA ASP A 193 -5.42 2.07 -10.91
C ASP A 193 -4.38 2.54 -11.93
N ALA A 194 -3.90 3.75 -11.73
CA ALA A 194 -2.96 4.40 -12.64
C ALA A 194 -1.58 3.73 -12.61
N PHE A 195 -1.11 3.34 -11.40
CA PHE A 195 0.23 2.75 -11.24
C PHE A 195 0.33 1.38 -11.87
N ALA A 196 -0.66 0.52 -11.59
CA ALA A 196 -0.74 -0.81 -12.17
C ALA A 196 -0.83 -0.74 -13.71
N THR A 197 -1.70 0.12 -14.22
CA THR A 197 -1.89 0.32 -15.66
C THR A 197 -0.62 0.82 -16.34
N LEU A 198 0.00 1.89 -15.82
CA LEU A 198 1.25 2.46 -16.37
C LEU A 198 2.41 1.47 -16.28
N TYR A 199 2.52 0.72 -15.18
CA TYR A 199 3.52 -0.32 -15.03
C TYR A 199 3.37 -1.40 -16.10
N ALA A 200 2.15 -1.89 -16.31
CA ALA A 200 1.87 -2.93 -17.30
C ALA A 200 2.16 -2.45 -18.74
N ILE A 201 1.86 -1.19 -19.06
CA ILE A 201 2.20 -0.58 -20.36
C ILE A 201 3.72 -0.48 -20.51
N LYS A 202 4.42 0.12 -19.53
CA LYS A 202 5.87 0.34 -19.57
C LYS A 202 6.65 -0.96 -19.70
N ASN A 203 6.19 -2.03 -19.08
CA ASN A 203 6.85 -3.34 -19.12
C ASN A 203 6.34 -4.26 -20.26
N GLY A 204 5.62 -3.71 -21.23
CA GLY A 204 5.17 -4.41 -22.44
C GLY A 204 4.12 -5.48 -22.19
N LYS A 205 3.48 -5.50 -21.01
CA LYS A 205 2.38 -6.42 -20.66
C LYS A 205 1.08 -5.97 -21.29
N LEU A 206 0.89 -4.65 -21.46
CA LEU A 206 -0.26 -4.05 -22.15
C LEU A 206 0.25 -3.27 -23.36
N LYS A 207 0.06 -3.82 -24.55
CA LYS A 207 0.34 -3.15 -25.84
C LYS A 207 -0.95 -2.64 -26.44
N GLY A 208 -0.89 -1.54 -27.23
CA GLY A 208 -2.05 -0.97 -27.89
C GLY A 208 -2.99 -0.19 -26.95
N ILE A 209 -2.55 0.09 -25.73
CA ILE A 209 -3.28 0.84 -24.70
C ILE A 209 -2.43 2.02 -24.25
N ARG A 210 -3.08 3.16 -24.01
CA ARG A 210 -2.48 4.34 -23.41
C ARG A 210 -3.34 4.88 -22.27
N VAL A 211 -2.71 5.53 -21.30
CA VAL A 211 -3.40 6.30 -20.26
C VAL A 211 -3.64 7.71 -20.78
N VAL A 212 -4.82 8.27 -20.50
CA VAL A 212 -5.22 9.62 -20.85
C VAL A 212 -5.50 10.44 -19.60
N ALA A 213 -5.18 11.72 -19.67
CA ALA A 213 -5.31 12.70 -18.59
C ALA A 213 -4.45 12.42 -17.32
N ASP A 214 -4.50 13.36 -16.40
CA ASP A 214 -3.91 13.24 -15.07
C ASP A 214 -4.69 12.26 -14.21
N LEU A 215 -4.17 11.98 -12.99
CA LEU A 215 -4.88 11.16 -12.01
C LEU A 215 -6.28 11.71 -11.73
N LEU A 216 -7.29 10.84 -11.85
CA LEU A 216 -8.69 11.17 -11.55
C LEU A 216 -8.92 11.36 -10.06
N THR A 217 -8.19 10.59 -9.22
CA THR A 217 -8.33 10.56 -7.77
C THR A 217 -6.97 10.56 -7.09
N GLN A 218 -6.95 10.89 -5.81
CA GLN A 218 -5.82 10.62 -4.92
C GLN A 218 -6.26 9.59 -3.89
N GLU A 219 -5.65 8.42 -3.92
CA GLU A 219 -5.99 7.28 -3.09
C GLU A 219 -4.79 6.79 -2.29
N TYR A 220 -5.08 6.00 -1.25
CA TYR A 220 -4.04 5.37 -0.43
C TYR A 220 -4.42 3.92 -0.19
N TYR A 221 -3.47 3.01 -0.37
CA TYR A 221 -3.65 1.60 -0.03
C TYR A 221 -3.28 1.35 1.43
N GLY A 222 -4.06 0.48 2.07
CA GLY A 222 -3.81 -0.03 3.41
C GLY A 222 -3.99 -1.54 3.46
N ILE A 223 -3.32 -2.18 4.42
CA ILE A 223 -3.58 -3.57 4.75
C ILE A 223 -4.91 -3.62 5.49
N ALA A 224 -5.89 -4.32 4.91
CA ALA A 224 -7.21 -4.45 5.49
C ALA A 224 -7.25 -5.60 6.51
N THR A 225 -8.01 -5.42 7.61
CA THR A 225 -8.22 -6.43 8.65
C THR A 225 -9.67 -6.46 9.10
N PRO A 226 -10.15 -7.51 9.78
CA PRO A 226 -11.38 -7.43 10.55
C PRO A 226 -11.38 -6.23 11.48
N LYS A 227 -12.57 -5.67 11.79
CA LYS A 227 -12.72 -4.42 12.57
C LYS A 227 -12.01 -4.45 13.92
N ASP A 228 -12.02 -5.59 14.57
CA ASP A 228 -11.49 -5.85 15.91
C ASP A 228 -10.23 -6.75 15.86
N SER A 229 -9.45 -6.67 14.79
CA SER A 229 -8.27 -7.49 14.60
C SER A 229 -7.21 -7.25 15.68
N PRO A 230 -6.74 -8.29 16.38
CA PRO A 230 -5.64 -8.16 17.33
C PRO A 230 -4.29 -7.91 16.66
N HIS A 231 -4.21 -8.04 15.33
CA HIS A 231 -2.99 -7.92 14.56
C HIS A 231 -2.72 -6.51 14.05
N LEU A 232 -3.72 -5.61 14.08
CA LEU A 232 -3.63 -4.29 13.45
C LEU A 232 -2.50 -3.43 14.01
N ASP A 233 -2.31 -3.45 15.34
CA ASP A 233 -1.23 -2.69 15.98
C ASP A 233 0.17 -3.22 15.60
N ALA A 234 0.33 -4.54 15.52
CA ALA A 234 1.58 -5.15 15.08
C ALA A 234 1.88 -4.83 13.62
N ILE A 235 0.87 -4.85 12.75
CA ILE A 235 0.95 -4.44 11.34
C ILE A 235 1.38 -2.97 11.24
N ASN A 236 0.75 -2.06 11.98
CA ASN A 236 1.07 -0.63 11.97
C ASN A 236 2.50 -0.33 12.45
N LYS A 237 2.93 -0.98 13.54
CA LYS A 237 4.30 -0.87 14.05
C LYS A 237 5.30 -1.43 13.04
N GLY A 238 4.98 -2.58 12.44
CA GLY A 238 5.81 -3.20 11.41
C GLY A 238 6.01 -2.29 10.20
N ILE A 239 4.94 -1.71 9.62
CA ILE A 239 5.05 -0.73 8.52
C ILE A 239 5.93 0.46 8.95
N GLY A 240 5.75 0.99 10.17
CA GLY A 240 6.58 2.06 10.72
C GLY A 240 8.06 1.67 10.78
N THR A 241 8.38 0.45 11.20
CA THR A 241 9.74 -0.08 11.22
C THR A 241 10.33 -0.18 9.82
N LEU A 242 9.58 -0.73 8.84
CA LEU A 242 10.05 -0.85 7.45
C LEU A 242 10.32 0.52 6.80
N LEU A 243 9.50 1.53 7.13
CA LEU A 243 9.71 2.90 6.68
C LEU A 243 10.97 3.52 7.27
N SER A 244 11.20 3.33 8.58
CA SER A 244 12.32 3.97 9.30
C SER A 244 13.67 3.30 9.04
N ASN A 245 13.71 1.97 8.81
CA ASN A 245 14.95 1.22 8.59
C ASN A 245 15.36 1.13 7.11
N GLY A 246 14.59 1.73 6.19
CA GLY A 246 14.88 1.75 4.75
C GLY A 246 14.44 0.51 3.97
N THR A 247 13.92 -0.54 4.62
CA THR A 247 13.45 -1.75 3.92
C THR A 247 12.29 -1.45 2.97
N TYR A 248 11.35 -0.60 3.38
CA TYR A 248 10.26 -0.16 2.49
C TYR A 248 10.80 0.49 1.22
N LYS A 249 11.80 1.38 1.34
CA LYS A 249 12.44 2.03 0.19
C LYS A 249 13.07 1.00 -0.76
N GLN A 250 13.77 0.00 -0.23
CA GLN A 250 14.40 -1.06 -1.05
C GLN A 250 13.34 -1.87 -1.81
N ILE A 251 12.23 -2.26 -1.16
CA ILE A 251 11.12 -2.97 -1.81
C ILE A 251 10.48 -2.09 -2.89
N TYR A 252 10.23 -0.82 -2.59
CA TYR A 252 9.65 0.12 -3.54
C TYR A 252 10.55 0.29 -4.78
N GLN A 253 11.85 0.49 -4.59
CA GLN A 253 12.82 0.62 -5.68
C GLN A 253 12.93 -0.65 -6.52
N LYS A 254 12.88 -1.84 -5.89
CA LYS A 254 12.87 -3.14 -6.60
C LYS A 254 11.73 -3.21 -7.63
N TRP A 255 10.53 -2.79 -7.26
CA TRP A 255 9.34 -2.96 -8.09
C TRP A 255 9.08 -1.80 -9.03
N PHE A 256 9.36 -0.56 -8.60
CA PHE A 256 8.98 0.64 -9.35
C PHE A 256 10.17 1.39 -9.96
N ASN A 257 11.41 1.02 -9.61
CA ASN A 257 12.63 1.71 -10.02
C ASN A 257 12.54 3.24 -9.79
N ALA A 258 12.00 3.63 -8.64
CA ALA A 258 11.73 5.02 -8.27
C ALA A 258 11.85 5.21 -6.76
N GLU A 259 11.94 6.47 -6.32
CA GLU A 259 11.84 6.83 -4.91
C GLU A 259 10.38 6.73 -4.43
N PRO A 260 10.14 6.23 -3.19
CA PRO A 260 8.80 6.18 -2.64
C PRO A 260 8.22 7.57 -2.46
N ARG A 261 6.94 7.72 -2.77
CA ARG A 261 6.21 8.96 -2.51
C ARG A 261 5.95 9.12 -1.02
N GLN A 262 5.92 10.35 -0.54
CA GLN A 262 5.59 10.65 0.86
C GLN A 262 4.17 10.15 1.17
N LEU A 263 4.07 9.37 2.25
CA LEU A 263 2.82 8.88 2.79
C LEU A 263 2.34 9.80 3.92
N PRO A 264 1.03 9.97 4.11
CA PRO A 264 0.52 10.75 5.22
C PRO A 264 0.77 10.04 6.55
N ASP A 265 0.95 10.81 7.62
CA ASP A 265 0.99 10.26 8.96
C ASP A 265 -0.38 9.72 9.36
N PHE A 266 -0.42 8.47 9.77
CA PHE A 266 -1.65 7.72 10.03
C PHE A 266 -2.57 8.34 11.09
N TRP A 267 -2.00 8.97 12.11
CA TRP A 267 -2.78 9.53 13.22
C TRP A 267 -3.71 10.67 12.81
N ALA A 268 -3.48 11.29 11.67
CA ALA A 268 -4.38 12.27 11.07
C ALA A 268 -5.65 11.63 10.45
N LEU A 269 -5.65 10.32 10.24
CA LEU A 269 -6.73 9.60 9.55
C LEU A 269 -7.81 9.06 10.48
N GLY A 270 -7.48 8.76 11.74
CA GLY A 270 -8.40 8.11 12.69
C GLY A 270 -9.60 8.96 13.12
N THR A 271 -9.56 10.27 12.88
CA THR A 271 -10.60 11.22 13.30
C THR A 271 -11.21 12.02 12.14
N CYS A 272 -10.68 11.92 10.91
CA CYS A 272 -11.08 12.73 9.75
C CYS A 272 -11.22 11.89 8.47
N THR A 273 -11.90 10.76 8.53
CA THR A 273 -12.06 9.81 7.42
C THR A 273 -12.77 10.38 6.19
N GLU A 274 -13.57 11.44 6.33
CA GLU A 274 -14.30 12.06 5.23
C GLU A 274 -13.42 12.82 4.22
N ARG A 275 -12.15 13.14 4.55
CA ARG A 275 -11.29 14.00 3.71
C ARG A 275 -10.20 13.27 2.96
N LEU A 276 -10.03 11.97 3.14
CA LEU A 276 -9.01 11.19 2.43
C LEU A 276 -9.46 10.69 1.07
N VAL A 277 -10.76 10.72 0.83
CA VAL A 277 -11.34 10.40 -0.46
C VAL A 277 -12.02 11.65 -0.97
N PRO A 278 -11.43 12.38 -1.92
CA PRO A 278 -12.18 13.41 -2.64
C PRO A 278 -13.33 12.72 -3.35
N SER A 279 -14.54 13.00 -2.91
CA SER A 279 -15.77 12.57 -3.60
C SER A 279 -15.99 13.34 -4.92
N VAL A 280 -15.00 14.14 -5.37
CA VAL A 280 -15.11 15.00 -6.55
C VAL A 280 -13.85 14.82 -7.40
N PRO A 281 -14.00 14.65 -8.74
CA PRO A 281 -12.87 14.66 -9.67
C PRO A 281 -12.05 15.95 -9.52
N LEU A 282 -10.72 15.83 -9.52
CA LEU A 282 -9.81 16.97 -9.56
C LEU A 282 -9.97 17.70 -10.89
N GLN A 283 -10.94 18.62 -10.97
CA GLN A 283 -11.07 19.52 -12.12
C GLN A 283 -10.19 20.75 -11.93
N GLY A 284 -9.22 20.89 -12.83
CA GLY A 284 -8.59 22.14 -13.28
C GLY A 284 -8.05 23.11 -12.24
N SER A 285 -6.75 23.12 -12.05
CA SER A 285 -5.83 24.27 -11.80
C SER A 285 -6.21 25.47 -10.92
N LYS A 286 -7.22 25.46 -10.07
CA LYS A 286 -7.45 26.53 -9.07
C LYS A 286 -7.10 26.15 -7.61
N LEU A 287 -6.61 24.95 -7.36
CA LEU A 287 -6.33 24.41 -6.03
C LEU A 287 -5.00 24.86 -5.41
N ALA A 288 -4.11 25.51 -6.15
CA ALA A 288 -2.81 25.94 -5.62
C ALA A 288 -2.87 27.07 -4.57
N ARG A 289 -4.02 27.75 -4.40
CA ARG A 289 -4.19 28.82 -3.38
C ARG A 289 -5.07 28.44 -2.18
N ALA A 290 -5.71 27.26 -2.19
CA ALA A 290 -6.59 26.83 -1.09
C ALA A 290 -5.88 26.02 -0.01
N SER A 291 -4.65 25.52 -0.24
CA SER A 291 -3.95 24.58 0.64
C SER A 291 -3.65 25.09 2.06
N GLY A 292 -3.46 26.40 2.23
CA GLY A 292 -3.15 26.99 3.55
C GLY A 292 -4.36 27.10 4.47
N ARG A 293 -5.54 27.45 3.95
CA ARG A 293 -6.75 27.67 4.74
C ARG A 293 -7.51 26.37 5.06
N GLU A 294 -7.53 25.41 4.14
CA GLU A 294 -8.19 24.10 4.36
C GLU A 294 -7.45 23.24 5.39
N VAL A 295 -6.11 23.34 5.45
CA VAL A 295 -5.32 22.65 6.49
C VAL A 295 -5.63 23.22 7.88
N GLU A 296 -5.88 24.52 8.00
CA GLU A 296 -6.19 25.19 9.28
C GLU A 296 -7.60 24.89 9.77
N VAL A 297 -8.60 24.90 8.89
CA VAL A 297 -9.97 24.52 9.20
C VAL A 297 -10.06 23.02 9.54
N SER A 298 -9.22 22.18 8.89
CA SER A 298 -9.11 20.75 9.16
C SER A 298 -8.57 20.46 10.57
N ARG A 299 -7.58 21.23 11.04
CA ARG A 299 -7.02 21.08 12.39
C ARG A 299 -8.04 21.46 13.49
N LYS A 300 -8.85 22.51 13.28
CA LYS A 300 -9.90 22.91 14.23
C LYS A 300 -11.09 21.93 14.29
N ALA A 301 -11.50 21.38 13.15
CA ALA A 301 -12.61 20.45 13.08
C ALA A 301 -12.28 19.05 13.64
N CYS A 302 -11.00 18.70 13.69
CA CYS A 302 -10.54 17.38 14.18
C CYS A 302 -10.09 17.37 15.64
N GLY A 303 -10.22 18.49 16.38
CA GLY A 303 -9.88 18.54 17.82
C GLY A 303 -8.40 18.34 18.15
N ILE A 304 -7.50 18.52 17.19
CA ILE A 304 -6.06 18.39 17.40
C ILE A 304 -5.56 19.66 18.09
N ALA A 305 -5.38 19.60 19.41
CA ALA A 305 -4.70 20.60 20.18
C ALA A 305 -3.27 20.78 19.63
N SER A 306 -2.84 22.03 19.49
CA SER A 306 -1.60 22.48 18.88
C SER A 306 -0.38 21.66 19.30
N LEU A 307 0.19 20.89 18.39
CA LEU A 307 1.61 20.53 18.44
C LEU A 307 2.39 21.76 18.00
N LYS A 308 3.07 22.39 18.95
CA LYS A 308 3.99 23.51 18.70
C LYS A 308 5.02 23.10 17.65
N ALA A 309 5.09 23.85 16.57
CA ALA A 309 6.14 23.73 15.58
C ALA A 309 7.52 23.84 16.26
N GLN A 310 8.37 22.83 16.08
CA GLN A 310 9.78 22.97 16.43
C GLN A 310 10.44 23.95 15.46
N PRO A 311 11.36 24.82 15.94
CA PRO A 311 11.99 25.82 15.10
C PRO A 311 12.90 25.16 14.06
N LYS A 312 12.88 25.70 12.85
CA LYS A 312 13.84 25.40 11.79
C LYS A 312 15.26 25.62 12.31
N VAL A 313 16.09 24.58 12.24
CA VAL A 313 17.54 24.75 12.33
C VAL A 313 18.00 25.18 10.94
N GLU A 314 18.32 26.46 10.79
CA GLU A 314 19.15 26.93 9.69
C GLU A 314 20.59 26.48 9.95
N LYS A 315 21.15 25.68 9.04
CA LYS A 315 22.54 25.87 8.53
C LYS A 315 22.72 24.95 7.30
#